data_72377611d752b73dc3f260402eac312f
#
_entry.id   72377611d752b73dc3f260402eac312f
#
_cell.length_a   1.000
_cell.length_b   1.000
_cell.length_c   1.000
_cell.angle_alpha   90.00
_cell.angle_beta   90.00
_cell.angle_gamma   90.00
#
_symmetry.space_group_name_H-M   'P 1'
#
loop_
_entity.id
_entity.type
_entity.pdbx_description
1 polymer ?
#
loop_
_entity_poly.entity_id
_entity_poly.type
_entity_poly.pdbx_seq_one_letter_code
_entity_poly.pdbx_strand_id
1 'polypeptide(L)'
;MTTDVSHGVPVRFALATADTWPDPWPMYQALRDHDPVHHVVPADRPDHDYYVLSRHADIWAAARDHGTFSSAEGLTVNYGELDLIGLADNPPMVMQDPPAHTAFRKLVSRGFTPRQVESVEPRVRAFVVERLERLRAAGGGDVVTELFKPLPSMVVAHYLGVPEADRDRFDGWTDAIVAANTTEGGIGGALDTLGEGLGEMMAYFTALVEKRRTDPQDDTVSHLVAAGIGVDGDLAGLLSILAFTFTMVTGGNDTTTGMLGGAVQLLHQRPDQRALLAGDPALIGDAVEEL
;
A
#
# COMPACT_ATOMS: atom_id res chain seq x y z
N MET A 1 42.50 -21.68 25.62
CA MET A 1 41.48 -21.95 24.58
C MET A 1 40.17 -22.22 25.31
N THR A 2 39.42 -21.18 25.56
CA THR A 2 38.07 -21.24 26.12
C THR A 2 37.12 -20.87 25.00
N THR A 3 36.49 -21.87 24.46
CA THR A 3 35.37 -21.68 23.53
C THR A 3 34.16 -21.24 24.36
N ASP A 4 33.88 -19.96 24.30
CA ASP A 4 32.65 -19.40 24.82
C ASP A 4 31.50 -19.83 23.86
N VAL A 5 30.81 -20.88 24.23
CA VAL A 5 29.57 -21.31 23.53
C VAL A 5 28.45 -20.58 24.26
N SER A 6 28.22 -19.32 23.85
CA SER A 6 26.97 -18.65 24.18
C SER A 6 25.84 -19.41 23.50
N HIS A 7 25.08 -20.17 24.29
CA HIS A 7 23.81 -20.75 23.88
C HIS A 7 22.79 -19.61 23.69
N GLY A 8 22.94 -18.85 22.60
CA GLY A 8 21.95 -17.90 22.19
C GLY A 8 20.68 -18.64 21.80
N VAL A 9 19.54 -18.18 22.28
CA VAL A 9 18.22 -18.60 21.79
C VAL A 9 18.26 -18.42 20.27
N PRO A 10 18.01 -19.48 19.45
CA PRO A 10 18.08 -19.33 18.02
C PRO A 10 17.04 -18.30 17.58
N VAL A 11 17.52 -17.17 17.07
CA VAL A 11 16.66 -16.14 16.51
C VAL A 11 16.09 -16.70 15.19
N ARG A 12 14.80 -16.63 15.04
CA ARG A 12 14.11 -17.11 13.87
C ARG A 12 13.19 -16.03 13.33
N PHE A 13 13.29 -15.76 12.04
CA PHE A 13 12.29 -15.00 11.31
C PHE A 13 11.33 -15.96 10.60
N ALA A 14 10.05 -15.65 10.67
CA ALA A 14 9.02 -16.28 9.85
C ALA A 14 8.19 -15.17 9.21
N LEU A 15 7.97 -15.26 7.89
CA LEU A 15 7.00 -14.42 7.22
C LEU A 15 5.65 -14.58 7.92
N ALA A 16 4.88 -13.49 7.95
CA ALA A 16 3.59 -13.46 8.62
C ALA A 16 2.69 -14.60 8.16
N THR A 17 2.33 -15.45 9.10
CA THR A 17 1.35 -16.52 8.97
C THR A 17 0.18 -16.23 9.90
N ALA A 18 -0.92 -16.97 9.78
CA ALA A 18 -2.04 -16.86 10.71
C ALA A 18 -1.61 -16.94 12.19
N ASP A 19 -0.52 -17.68 12.48
CA ASP A 19 0.00 -17.87 13.84
C ASP A 19 0.91 -16.76 14.32
N THR A 20 1.68 -16.12 13.43
CA THR A 20 2.66 -15.08 13.80
C THR A 20 2.12 -13.66 13.66
N TRP A 21 1.11 -13.47 12.81
CA TRP A 21 0.54 -12.15 12.55
C TRP A 21 -0.16 -11.47 13.75
N PRO A 22 -0.85 -12.20 14.66
CA PRO A 22 -1.49 -11.57 15.81
C PRO A 22 -0.53 -10.96 16.82
N ASP A 23 0.70 -11.49 16.93
CA ASP A 23 1.73 -10.99 17.87
C ASP A 23 3.15 -11.18 17.30
N PRO A 24 3.58 -10.36 16.34
CA PRO A 24 4.93 -10.45 15.77
C PRO A 24 6.01 -9.80 16.64
N TRP A 25 5.64 -9.05 17.69
CA TRP A 25 6.53 -8.20 18.46
C TRP A 25 7.67 -8.94 19.17
N PRO A 26 7.46 -10.12 19.78
CA PRO A 26 8.54 -10.88 20.39
C PRO A 26 9.60 -11.32 19.38
N MET A 27 9.18 -11.71 18.17
CA MET A 27 10.08 -12.06 17.06
C MET A 27 10.91 -10.86 16.62
N TYR A 28 10.28 -9.72 16.39
CA TYR A 28 10.98 -8.48 16.01
C TYR A 28 11.93 -7.98 17.11
N GLN A 29 11.56 -8.15 18.37
CA GLN A 29 12.45 -7.81 19.49
C GLN A 29 13.67 -8.72 19.50
N ALA A 30 13.51 -10.02 19.37
CA ALA A 30 14.61 -10.99 19.33
C ALA A 30 15.58 -10.69 18.17
N LEU A 31 15.06 -10.35 17.00
CA LEU A 31 15.88 -9.91 15.85
C LEU A 31 16.70 -8.66 16.21
N ARG A 32 16.06 -7.60 16.73
CA ARG A 32 16.75 -6.36 17.08
C ARG A 32 17.85 -6.55 18.10
N ASP A 33 17.62 -7.42 19.09
CA ASP A 33 18.52 -7.61 20.22
C ASP A 33 19.69 -8.54 19.89
N HIS A 34 19.47 -9.56 19.06
CA HIS A 34 20.41 -10.66 18.91
C HIS A 34 20.91 -10.89 17.47
N ASP A 35 20.12 -10.56 16.44
CA ASP A 35 20.49 -10.77 15.05
C ASP A 35 19.82 -9.73 14.11
N PRO A 36 20.28 -8.46 14.19
CA PRO A 36 19.60 -7.33 13.54
C PRO A 36 19.68 -7.32 12.02
N VAL A 37 20.59 -8.09 11.43
CA VAL A 37 20.72 -8.33 9.97
C VAL A 37 20.61 -9.84 9.77
N HIS A 38 19.39 -10.33 9.82
CA HIS A 38 19.11 -11.77 9.82
C HIS A 38 19.06 -12.33 8.41
N HIS A 39 19.87 -13.37 8.15
CA HIS A 39 19.91 -14.06 6.85
C HIS A 39 18.90 -15.23 6.86
N VAL A 40 17.96 -15.20 5.94
CA VAL A 40 16.94 -16.25 5.77
C VAL A 40 17.26 -17.04 4.51
N VAL A 41 17.40 -18.35 4.66
CA VAL A 41 17.52 -19.29 3.55
C VAL A 41 16.30 -20.20 3.59
N PRO A 42 15.31 -20.04 2.69
CA PRO A 42 14.12 -20.88 2.65
C PRO A 42 14.49 -22.33 2.35
N ALA A 43 13.93 -23.27 3.11
CA ALA A 43 14.29 -24.68 2.99
C ALA A 43 13.84 -25.31 1.67
N ASP A 44 12.75 -24.82 1.11
CA ASP A 44 12.15 -25.25 -0.17
C ASP A 44 12.77 -24.56 -1.39
N ARG A 45 13.39 -23.39 -1.19
CA ARG A 45 14.03 -22.57 -2.24
C ARG A 45 15.31 -21.91 -1.74
N PRO A 46 16.41 -22.66 -1.55
CA PRO A 46 17.64 -22.12 -0.97
C PRO A 46 18.35 -21.05 -1.81
N ASP A 47 18.02 -20.96 -3.08
CA ASP A 47 18.46 -19.96 -4.05
C ASP A 47 17.67 -18.63 -4.01
N HIS A 48 16.61 -18.59 -3.20
CA HIS A 48 15.81 -17.39 -2.92
C HIS A 48 16.06 -16.87 -1.50
N ASP A 49 17.32 -16.78 -1.11
CA ASP A 49 17.70 -16.26 0.19
C ASP A 49 17.52 -14.73 0.27
N TYR A 50 17.29 -14.24 1.47
CA TYR A 50 17.08 -12.81 1.71
C TYR A 50 17.51 -12.39 3.11
N TYR A 51 17.67 -11.09 3.30
CA TYR A 51 18.03 -10.53 4.59
C TYR A 51 16.87 -9.74 5.20
N VAL A 52 16.70 -9.85 6.51
CA VAL A 52 15.73 -9.11 7.31
C VAL A 52 16.47 -8.09 8.17
N LEU A 53 16.20 -6.81 7.93
CA LEU A 53 16.72 -5.71 8.74
C LEU A 53 15.68 -5.36 9.83
N SER A 54 16.12 -5.24 11.07
CA SER A 54 15.21 -5.01 12.21
C SER A 54 15.51 -3.74 13.00
N ARG A 55 16.67 -3.10 12.83
CA ARG A 55 17.02 -1.84 13.51
C ARG A 55 16.74 -0.64 12.62
N HIS A 56 16.16 0.41 13.20
CA HIS A 56 15.84 1.65 12.50
C HIS A 56 17.02 2.21 11.70
N ALA A 57 18.22 2.26 12.28
CA ALA A 57 19.38 2.83 11.59
C ALA A 57 19.76 2.04 10.32
N ASP A 58 19.68 0.71 10.36
CA ASP A 58 20.01 -0.17 9.22
C ASP A 58 18.94 -0.05 8.14
N ILE A 59 17.66 -0.06 8.52
CA ILE A 59 16.53 0.13 7.62
C ILE A 59 16.61 1.51 6.96
N TRP A 60 16.88 2.56 7.74
CA TRP A 60 17.01 3.92 7.24
C TRP A 60 18.16 4.06 6.23
N ALA A 61 19.32 3.44 6.51
CA ALA A 61 20.46 3.45 5.60
C ALA A 61 20.14 2.70 4.31
N ALA A 62 19.58 1.49 4.39
CA ALA A 62 19.20 0.67 3.25
C ALA A 62 18.15 1.35 2.36
N ALA A 63 17.09 1.91 2.94
CA ALA A 63 16.02 2.58 2.21
C ALA A 63 16.48 3.83 1.43
N ARG A 64 17.66 4.37 1.72
CA ARG A 64 18.23 5.56 1.04
C ARG A 64 19.36 5.22 0.07
N ASP A 65 19.82 4.01 0.07
CA ASP A 65 20.92 3.53 -0.80
C ASP A 65 20.36 2.66 -1.93
N HIS A 66 19.64 3.31 -2.84
CA HIS A 66 19.10 2.63 -4.03
C HIS A 66 20.19 2.06 -4.98
N GLY A 67 21.44 2.46 -4.82
CA GLY A 67 22.55 1.92 -5.59
C GLY A 67 22.97 0.53 -5.14
N THR A 68 22.75 0.21 -3.87
CA THR A 68 23.00 -1.12 -3.28
C THR A 68 21.71 -1.92 -3.13
N PHE A 69 20.63 -1.28 -2.72
CA PHE A 69 19.32 -1.88 -2.45
C PHE A 69 18.31 -1.38 -3.48
N SER A 70 18.29 -2.02 -4.63
CA SER A 70 17.42 -1.69 -5.75
C SER A 70 15.97 -2.10 -5.45
N SER A 71 15.00 -1.28 -5.89
CA SER A 71 13.57 -1.63 -5.89
C SER A 71 13.15 -2.37 -7.17
N ALA A 72 14.04 -2.51 -8.16
CA ALA A 72 13.70 -3.06 -9.47
C ALA A 72 13.48 -4.57 -9.48
N GLU A 73 13.83 -5.27 -8.40
CA GLU A 73 13.68 -6.74 -8.31
C GLU A 73 12.29 -7.17 -7.83
N GLY A 74 11.44 -6.25 -7.37
CA GLY A 74 10.08 -6.55 -6.92
C GLY A 74 9.74 -6.01 -5.52
N LEU A 75 8.57 -6.39 -5.01
CA LEU A 75 8.06 -5.97 -3.70
C LEU A 75 8.03 -7.08 -2.65
N THR A 76 8.31 -8.30 -3.04
CA THR A 76 8.29 -9.47 -2.15
C THR A 76 9.64 -10.16 -2.08
N VAL A 77 9.75 -11.20 -1.29
CA VAL A 77 10.93 -12.07 -1.21
C VAL A 77 11.02 -13.09 -2.35
N ASN A 78 10.13 -12.99 -3.35
CA ASN A 78 10.14 -13.89 -4.50
C ASN A 78 10.94 -13.26 -5.64
N TYR A 79 11.97 -13.93 -6.10
CA TYR A 79 12.78 -13.48 -7.25
C TYR A 79 12.00 -13.61 -8.55
N GLY A 80 12.22 -12.68 -9.49
CA GLY A 80 11.55 -12.69 -10.78
C GLY A 80 10.07 -12.30 -10.75
N GLU A 81 9.64 -11.58 -9.73
CA GLU A 81 8.25 -11.15 -9.54
C GLU A 81 7.69 -10.38 -10.75
N LEU A 82 8.47 -9.46 -11.32
CA LEU A 82 8.06 -8.67 -12.49
C LEU A 82 7.84 -9.51 -13.74
N ASP A 83 8.66 -10.54 -13.95
CA ASP A 83 8.50 -11.47 -15.07
C ASP A 83 7.23 -12.31 -14.92
N LEU A 84 6.95 -12.77 -13.68
CA LEU A 84 5.75 -13.56 -13.37
C LEU A 84 4.45 -12.80 -13.65
N ILE A 85 4.43 -11.49 -13.38
CA ILE A 85 3.25 -10.65 -13.61
C ILE A 85 3.26 -9.95 -14.98
N GLY A 86 4.27 -10.21 -15.82
CA GLY A 86 4.37 -9.64 -17.17
C GLY A 86 4.64 -8.13 -17.21
N LEU A 87 5.25 -7.57 -16.18
CA LEU A 87 5.54 -6.14 -16.06
C LEU A 87 7.03 -5.80 -16.11
N ALA A 88 7.91 -6.73 -16.48
CA ALA A 88 9.36 -6.52 -16.52
C ALA A 88 9.76 -5.34 -17.42
N ASP A 89 9.10 -5.18 -18.58
CA ASP A 89 9.37 -4.07 -19.51
C ASP A 89 8.72 -2.74 -19.10
N ASN A 90 7.71 -2.78 -18.23
CA ASN A 90 6.96 -1.60 -17.78
C ASN A 90 6.66 -1.70 -16.28
N PRO A 91 7.70 -1.70 -15.42
CA PRO A 91 7.52 -1.89 -13.98
C PRO A 91 6.73 -0.72 -13.37
N PRO A 92 5.87 -1.00 -12.38
CA PRO A 92 5.22 0.04 -11.58
C PRO A 92 6.24 0.98 -10.95
N MET A 93 5.84 2.23 -10.70
CA MET A 93 6.73 3.25 -10.13
C MET A 93 7.45 2.78 -8.85
N VAL A 94 6.78 2.00 -8.02
CA VAL A 94 7.33 1.46 -6.75
C VAL A 94 8.39 0.39 -6.96
N MET A 95 8.48 -0.15 -8.18
CA MET A 95 9.50 -1.14 -8.61
C MET A 95 10.51 -0.50 -9.57
N GLN A 96 10.78 0.79 -9.43
CA GLN A 96 11.75 1.52 -10.23
C GLN A 96 12.77 2.21 -9.34
N ASP A 97 13.99 2.36 -9.86
CA ASP A 97 15.03 3.16 -9.24
C ASP A 97 15.20 4.52 -9.95
N PRO A 98 15.87 5.49 -9.32
CA PRO A 98 16.32 6.69 -10.00
C PRO A 98 17.24 6.34 -11.21
N PRO A 99 17.12 7.06 -12.33
CA PRO A 99 16.35 8.30 -12.54
C PRO A 99 14.89 8.10 -12.96
N ALA A 100 14.47 6.89 -13.38
CA ALA A 100 13.14 6.62 -13.90
C ALA A 100 12.06 6.88 -12.83
N HIS A 101 12.23 6.31 -11.62
CA HIS A 101 11.37 6.59 -10.47
C HIS A 101 11.22 8.08 -10.21
N THR A 102 12.34 8.82 -10.16
CA THR A 102 12.33 10.25 -9.85
C THR A 102 11.55 11.04 -10.90
N ALA A 103 11.74 10.70 -12.17
CA ALA A 103 11.04 11.37 -13.27
C ALA A 103 9.53 11.15 -13.20
N PHE A 104 9.10 9.91 -13.04
CA PHE A 104 7.66 9.57 -12.97
C PHE A 104 7.02 10.14 -11.69
N ARG A 105 7.68 9.98 -10.52
CA ARG A 105 7.20 10.55 -9.25
C ARG A 105 6.98 12.07 -9.31
N LYS A 106 7.88 12.79 -10.01
CA LYS A 106 7.74 14.23 -10.22
C LYS A 106 6.48 14.60 -11.02
N LEU A 107 6.05 13.77 -11.94
CA LEU A 107 4.82 13.99 -12.71
C LEU A 107 3.58 13.79 -11.84
N VAL A 108 3.49 12.64 -11.16
CA VAL A 108 2.31 12.32 -10.35
C VAL A 108 2.19 13.22 -9.12
N SER A 109 3.30 13.65 -8.50
CA SER A 109 3.28 14.51 -7.31
C SER A 109 2.62 15.87 -7.52
N ARG A 110 2.44 16.30 -8.76
CA ARG A 110 1.68 17.53 -9.10
C ARG A 110 0.20 17.44 -8.70
N GLY A 111 -0.35 16.22 -8.68
CA GLY A 111 -1.72 15.93 -8.23
C GLY A 111 -1.90 15.82 -6.71
N PHE A 112 -0.80 15.88 -5.92
CA PHE A 112 -0.82 15.66 -4.47
C PHE A 112 -0.20 16.84 -3.69
N THR A 113 -0.40 18.06 -4.17
CA THR A 113 0.04 19.25 -3.44
C THR A 113 -0.78 19.46 -2.16
N PRO A 114 -0.24 20.16 -1.12
CA PRO A 114 -1.00 20.44 0.10
C PRO A 114 -2.37 21.05 -0.19
N ARG A 115 -2.46 21.97 -1.16
CA ARG A 115 -3.73 22.60 -1.55
C ARG A 115 -4.74 21.57 -2.09
N GLN A 116 -4.29 20.59 -2.88
CA GLN A 116 -5.17 19.53 -3.43
C GLN A 116 -5.61 18.60 -2.32
N VAL A 117 -4.70 18.25 -1.39
CA VAL A 117 -5.04 17.43 -0.22
C VAL A 117 -6.09 18.16 0.66
N GLU A 118 -5.88 19.43 0.97
CA GLU A 118 -6.84 20.25 1.71
C GLU A 118 -8.21 20.35 1.01
N SER A 119 -8.24 20.39 -0.32
CA SER A 119 -9.50 20.46 -1.08
C SER A 119 -10.37 19.21 -0.95
N VAL A 120 -9.79 18.05 -0.60
CA VAL A 120 -10.52 16.78 -0.40
C VAL A 120 -11.08 16.67 1.02
N GLU A 121 -10.53 17.40 2.00
CA GLU A 121 -10.94 17.32 3.41
C GLU A 121 -12.45 17.47 3.64
N PRO A 122 -13.17 18.46 3.06
CA PRO A 122 -14.60 18.60 3.29
C PRO A 122 -15.39 17.37 2.86
N ARG A 123 -14.97 16.71 1.78
CA ARG A 123 -15.60 15.49 1.28
C ARG A 123 -15.31 14.29 2.18
N VAL A 124 -14.05 14.14 2.61
CA VAL A 124 -13.64 13.12 3.58
C VAL A 124 -14.44 13.28 4.87
N ARG A 125 -14.53 14.50 5.39
CA ARG A 125 -15.28 14.80 6.60
C ARG A 125 -16.77 14.46 6.48
N ALA A 126 -17.41 14.86 5.38
CA ALA A 126 -18.83 14.56 5.14
C ALA A 126 -19.06 13.04 5.08
N PHE A 127 -18.19 12.31 4.38
CA PHE A 127 -18.25 10.86 4.28
C PHE A 127 -18.11 10.18 5.66
N VAL A 128 -17.10 10.58 6.44
CA VAL A 128 -16.87 10.02 7.78
C VAL A 128 -18.05 10.29 8.70
N VAL A 129 -18.58 11.53 8.71
CA VAL A 129 -19.75 11.89 9.55
C VAL A 129 -20.97 11.05 9.16
N GLU A 130 -21.27 10.91 7.87
CA GLU A 130 -22.40 10.10 7.39
C GLU A 130 -22.28 8.65 7.87
N ARG A 131 -21.11 8.03 7.73
CA ARG A 131 -20.89 6.65 8.15
C ARG A 131 -20.97 6.46 9.66
N LEU A 132 -20.42 7.39 10.43
CA LEU A 132 -20.50 7.37 11.88
C LEU A 132 -21.96 7.53 12.38
N GLU A 133 -22.77 8.40 11.75
CA GLU A 133 -24.18 8.55 12.10
C GLU A 133 -25.01 7.32 11.73
N ARG A 134 -24.67 6.61 10.64
CA ARG A 134 -25.29 5.31 10.31
C ARG A 134 -24.99 4.26 11.38
N LEU A 135 -23.72 4.11 11.76
CA LEU A 135 -23.29 3.19 12.83
C LEU A 135 -23.98 3.52 14.16
N ARG A 136 -24.07 4.81 14.49
CA ARG A 136 -24.74 5.30 15.69
C ARG A 136 -26.23 4.97 15.68
N ALA A 137 -26.91 5.22 14.57
CA ALA A 137 -28.34 4.92 14.42
C ALA A 137 -28.66 3.43 14.50
N ALA A 138 -27.74 2.59 14.01
CA ALA A 138 -27.83 1.12 14.10
C ALA A 138 -27.49 0.57 15.50
N GLY A 139 -26.99 1.42 16.42
CA GLY A 139 -26.55 1.00 17.74
C GLY A 139 -25.19 0.30 17.78
N GLY A 140 -24.45 0.31 16.69
CA GLY A 140 -23.15 -0.31 16.50
C GLY A 140 -23.01 -1.00 15.14
N GLY A 141 -21.86 -1.60 14.88
CA GLY A 141 -21.59 -2.31 13.63
C GLY A 141 -20.09 -2.57 13.44
N ASP A 142 -19.74 -3.18 12.33
CA ASP A 142 -18.35 -3.37 11.93
C ASP A 142 -17.79 -2.09 11.29
N VAL A 143 -17.02 -1.34 12.07
CA VAL A 143 -16.43 -0.07 11.62
C VAL A 143 -15.44 -0.25 10.47
N VAL A 144 -14.81 -1.44 10.34
CA VAL A 144 -13.89 -1.72 9.24
C VAL A 144 -14.65 -1.77 7.92
N THR A 145 -15.71 -2.55 7.86
CA THR A 145 -16.55 -2.68 6.67
C THR A 145 -17.32 -1.39 6.35
N GLU A 146 -17.87 -0.73 7.40
CA GLU A 146 -18.74 0.42 7.19
C GLU A 146 -17.98 1.73 6.92
N LEU A 147 -16.76 1.87 7.42
CA LEU A 147 -16.02 3.13 7.35
C LEU A 147 -14.58 2.96 6.84
N PHE A 148 -13.76 2.08 7.46
CA PHE A 148 -12.32 2.12 7.24
C PHE A 148 -11.89 1.61 5.87
N LYS A 149 -12.58 0.62 5.30
CA LYS A 149 -12.35 0.15 3.92
C LYS A 149 -12.84 1.16 2.86
N PRO A 150 -14.10 1.63 2.91
CA PRO A 150 -14.60 2.52 1.87
C PRO A 150 -14.00 3.93 1.91
N LEU A 151 -13.44 4.38 3.04
CA LEU A 151 -12.85 5.71 3.16
C LEU A 151 -11.63 5.92 2.24
N PRO A 152 -10.56 5.13 2.31
CA PRO A 152 -9.43 5.26 1.41
C PRO A 152 -9.80 4.99 -0.05
N SER A 153 -10.69 4.03 -0.32
CA SER A 153 -11.21 3.77 -1.66
C SER A 153 -11.86 5.01 -2.28
N MET A 154 -12.69 5.72 -1.51
CA MET A 154 -13.29 6.98 -1.94
C MET A 154 -12.24 8.04 -2.27
N VAL A 155 -11.16 8.14 -1.49
CA VAL A 155 -10.08 9.11 -1.71
C VAL A 155 -9.25 8.73 -2.95
N VAL A 156 -8.85 7.47 -3.09
CA VAL A 156 -8.11 6.99 -4.27
C VAL A 156 -8.92 7.18 -5.55
N ALA A 157 -10.20 6.81 -5.53
CA ALA A 157 -11.10 7.00 -6.65
C ALA A 157 -11.24 8.48 -7.05
N HIS A 158 -11.26 9.39 -6.06
CA HIS A 158 -11.27 10.84 -6.32
C HIS A 158 -10.02 11.29 -7.07
N TYR A 159 -8.82 10.91 -6.60
CA TYR A 159 -7.56 11.30 -7.23
C TYR A 159 -7.38 10.69 -8.62
N LEU A 160 -7.88 9.48 -8.85
CA LEU A 160 -7.83 8.82 -10.16
C LEU A 160 -8.90 9.33 -11.14
N GLY A 161 -9.83 10.16 -10.68
CA GLY A 161 -10.88 10.73 -11.52
C GLY A 161 -12.03 9.76 -11.82
N VAL A 162 -12.25 8.76 -10.95
CA VAL A 162 -13.38 7.82 -11.06
C VAL A 162 -14.68 8.55 -10.72
N PRO A 163 -15.67 8.61 -11.66
CA PRO A 163 -16.98 9.21 -11.40
C PRO A 163 -17.71 8.55 -10.24
N GLU A 164 -18.57 9.32 -9.58
CA GLU A 164 -19.33 8.81 -8.42
C GLU A 164 -20.24 7.63 -8.77
N ALA A 165 -20.79 7.62 -9.98
CA ALA A 165 -21.62 6.53 -10.48
C ALA A 165 -20.88 5.19 -10.65
N ASP A 166 -19.54 5.21 -10.74
CA ASP A 166 -18.72 4.02 -10.95
C ASP A 166 -18.02 3.55 -9.67
N ARG A 167 -18.30 4.20 -8.52
CA ARG A 167 -17.62 3.94 -7.26
C ARG A 167 -17.80 2.52 -6.74
N ASP A 168 -19.01 1.98 -6.82
CA ASP A 168 -19.28 0.62 -6.37
C ASP A 168 -18.45 -0.42 -7.15
N ARG A 169 -18.21 -0.18 -8.45
CA ARG A 169 -17.32 -1.02 -9.26
C ARG A 169 -15.87 -0.90 -8.81
N PHE A 170 -15.43 0.32 -8.54
CA PHE A 170 -14.08 0.59 -8.06
C PHE A 170 -13.84 -0.07 -6.69
N ASP A 171 -14.78 0.00 -5.78
CA ASP A 171 -14.72 -0.67 -4.48
C ASP A 171 -14.63 -2.20 -4.64
N GLY A 172 -15.39 -2.78 -5.58
CA GLY A 172 -15.33 -4.20 -5.90
C GLY A 172 -13.95 -4.66 -6.42
N TRP A 173 -13.31 -3.89 -7.28
CA TRP A 173 -11.94 -4.19 -7.74
C TRP A 173 -10.91 -4.07 -6.61
N THR A 174 -11.07 -3.05 -5.77
CA THR A 174 -10.22 -2.86 -4.59
C THR A 174 -10.30 -4.04 -3.64
N ASP A 175 -11.51 -4.49 -3.32
CA ASP A 175 -11.72 -5.65 -2.45
C ASP A 175 -11.14 -6.94 -3.05
N ALA A 176 -11.26 -7.14 -4.36
CA ALA A 176 -10.67 -8.29 -5.06
C ALA A 176 -9.14 -8.28 -5.00
N ILE A 177 -8.51 -7.11 -5.21
CA ILE A 177 -7.05 -6.94 -5.14
C ILE A 177 -6.55 -7.18 -3.71
N VAL A 178 -7.21 -6.61 -2.70
CA VAL A 178 -6.85 -6.79 -1.29
C VAL A 178 -7.01 -8.26 -0.87
N ALA A 179 -8.11 -8.90 -1.25
CA ALA A 179 -8.34 -10.31 -0.96
C ALA A 179 -7.25 -11.22 -1.56
N ALA A 180 -6.79 -10.91 -2.77
CA ALA A 180 -5.72 -11.64 -3.42
C ALA A 180 -4.37 -11.51 -2.70
N ASN A 181 -4.05 -10.33 -2.16
CA ASN A 181 -2.82 -10.09 -1.39
C ASN A 181 -2.79 -10.85 -0.05
N THR A 182 -3.95 -11.21 0.49
CA THR A 182 -4.07 -11.93 1.77
C THR A 182 -4.13 -13.45 1.62
N THR A 183 -4.20 -13.96 0.39
CA THR A 183 -4.29 -15.40 0.11
C THR A 183 -2.90 -16.05 0.20
N GLU A 184 -2.81 -17.21 0.87
CA GLU A 184 -1.59 -18.03 0.90
C GLU A 184 -1.19 -18.43 -0.52
N GLY A 185 -0.02 -17.98 -0.98
CA GLY A 185 0.46 -18.26 -2.34
C GLY A 185 1.15 -17.08 -3.01
N GLY A 186 1.15 -15.91 -2.37
CA GLY A 186 1.76 -14.70 -2.92
C GLY A 186 1.09 -14.25 -4.23
N ILE A 187 1.80 -13.44 -5.02
CA ILE A 187 1.30 -12.88 -6.29
C ILE A 187 0.82 -13.96 -7.27
N GLY A 188 1.43 -15.14 -7.30
CA GLY A 188 1.03 -16.23 -8.21
C GLY A 188 -0.37 -16.78 -7.91
N GLY A 189 -0.71 -16.98 -6.63
CA GLY A 189 -2.07 -17.41 -6.22
C GLY A 189 -3.10 -16.29 -6.37
N ALA A 190 -2.64 -15.05 -6.27
CA ALA A 190 -3.45 -13.87 -6.48
C ALA A 190 -3.87 -13.68 -7.94
N LEU A 191 -3.02 -14.02 -8.92
CA LEU A 191 -3.33 -13.86 -10.35
C LEU A 191 -4.52 -14.69 -10.82
N ASP A 192 -4.70 -15.90 -10.29
CA ASP A 192 -5.85 -16.74 -10.62
C ASP A 192 -7.18 -16.16 -10.07
N THR A 193 -7.11 -15.49 -8.92
CA THR A 193 -8.28 -14.86 -8.27
C THR A 193 -8.53 -13.44 -8.80
N LEU A 194 -7.47 -12.74 -9.20
CA LEU A 194 -7.49 -11.38 -9.74
C LEU A 194 -7.91 -11.31 -11.21
N GLY A 195 -7.79 -12.39 -11.98
CA GLY A 195 -7.80 -12.36 -13.44
C GLY A 195 -8.96 -11.58 -14.05
N GLU A 196 -10.18 -11.78 -13.57
CA GLU A 196 -11.36 -11.05 -14.10
C GLU A 196 -11.40 -9.60 -13.59
N GLY A 197 -11.23 -9.39 -12.29
CA GLY A 197 -11.29 -8.05 -11.67
C GLY A 197 -10.18 -7.12 -12.16
N LEU A 198 -8.96 -7.65 -12.33
CA LEU A 198 -7.84 -6.87 -12.88
C LEU A 198 -8.10 -6.51 -14.35
N GLY A 199 -8.60 -7.46 -15.15
CA GLY A 199 -8.96 -7.23 -16.54
C GLY A 199 -10.03 -6.14 -16.70
N GLU A 200 -11.07 -6.17 -15.88
CA GLU A 200 -12.12 -5.15 -15.86
C GLU A 200 -11.58 -3.78 -15.45
N MET A 201 -10.75 -3.72 -14.40
CA MET A 201 -10.11 -2.48 -13.95
C MET A 201 -9.22 -1.89 -15.05
N MET A 202 -8.38 -2.70 -15.70
CA MET A 202 -7.51 -2.27 -16.78
C MET A 202 -8.32 -1.74 -17.98
N ALA A 203 -9.39 -2.43 -18.37
CA ALA A 203 -10.29 -1.99 -19.44
C ALA A 203 -10.98 -0.66 -19.09
N TYR A 204 -11.44 -0.50 -17.86
CA TYR A 204 -12.06 0.72 -17.37
C TYR A 204 -11.09 1.90 -17.42
N PHE A 205 -9.88 1.76 -16.89
CA PHE A 205 -8.90 2.84 -16.87
C PHE A 205 -8.35 3.15 -18.27
N THR A 206 -8.26 2.16 -19.15
CA THR A 206 -7.98 2.41 -20.57
C THR A 206 -9.05 3.33 -21.18
N ALA A 207 -10.33 3.02 -20.98
CA ALA A 207 -11.42 3.88 -21.47
C ALA A 207 -11.42 5.26 -20.78
N LEU A 208 -11.04 5.35 -19.50
CA LEU A 208 -10.91 6.63 -18.81
C LEU A 208 -9.77 7.48 -19.38
N VAL A 209 -8.61 6.89 -19.68
CA VAL A 209 -7.49 7.57 -20.36
C VAL A 209 -7.94 8.14 -21.70
N GLU A 210 -8.62 7.34 -22.53
CA GLU A 210 -9.16 7.81 -23.82
C GLU A 210 -10.12 9.00 -23.64
N LYS A 211 -11.01 8.91 -22.65
CA LYS A 211 -11.92 10.01 -22.33
C LYS A 211 -11.17 11.26 -21.90
N ARG A 212 -10.13 11.13 -21.07
CA ARG A 212 -9.35 12.27 -20.56
C ARG A 212 -8.49 12.95 -21.62
N ARG A 213 -8.22 12.31 -22.74
CA ARG A 213 -7.59 12.95 -23.91
C ARG A 213 -8.45 14.04 -24.53
N THR A 214 -9.76 13.87 -24.53
CA THR A 214 -10.72 14.79 -25.14
C THR A 214 -11.48 15.65 -24.13
N ASP A 215 -11.62 15.18 -22.90
CA ASP A 215 -12.34 15.82 -21.80
C ASP A 215 -11.50 15.77 -20.53
N PRO A 216 -10.42 16.58 -20.42
CA PRO A 216 -9.54 16.59 -19.26
C PRO A 216 -10.26 17.15 -18.02
N GLN A 217 -9.99 16.55 -16.86
CA GLN A 217 -10.50 16.97 -15.57
C GLN A 217 -9.34 17.29 -14.62
N ASP A 218 -9.63 17.75 -13.41
CA ASP A 218 -8.63 17.94 -12.37
C ASP A 218 -8.40 16.61 -11.61
N ASP A 219 -7.79 15.64 -12.31
CA ASP A 219 -7.46 14.32 -11.78
C ASP A 219 -6.07 13.86 -12.27
N THR A 220 -5.52 12.84 -11.60
CA THR A 220 -4.16 12.36 -11.89
C THR A 220 -4.05 11.74 -13.28
N VAL A 221 -5.09 11.06 -13.76
CA VAL A 221 -5.10 10.49 -15.12
C VAL A 221 -5.01 11.60 -16.16
N SER A 222 -5.78 12.67 -16.00
CA SER A 222 -5.72 13.86 -16.88
C SER A 222 -4.33 14.52 -16.84
N HIS A 223 -3.73 14.63 -15.68
CA HIS A 223 -2.39 15.23 -15.54
C HIS A 223 -1.31 14.40 -16.23
N LEU A 224 -1.39 13.06 -16.17
CA LEU A 224 -0.46 12.17 -16.87
C LEU A 224 -0.64 12.25 -18.39
N VAL A 225 -1.87 12.23 -18.87
CA VAL A 225 -2.20 12.40 -20.29
C VAL A 225 -1.72 13.76 -20.80
N ALA A 226 -1.94 14.84 -20.05
CA ALA A 226 -1.47 16.19 -20.40
C ALA A 226 0.07 16.29 -20.40
N ALA A 227 0.77 15.45 -19.63
CA ALA A 227 2.23 15.36 -19.64
C ALA A 227 2.76 14.55 -20.85
N GLY A 228 1.90 14.04 -21.71
CA GLY A 228 2.25 13.29 -22.92
C GLY A 228 2.40 11.79 -22.69
N ILE A 229 1.98 11.26 -21.53
CA ILE A 229 2.04 9.82 -21.24
C ILE A 229 0.74 9.17 -21.75
N GLY A 230 0.87 8.03 -22.44
CA GLY A 230 -0.27 7.30 -22.99
C GLY A 230 -1.00 8.04 -24.10
N VAL A 231 -0.32 8.88 -24.88
CA VAL A 231 -0.88 9.48 -26.12
C VAL A 231 -1.12 8.42 -27.18
N ASP A 232 -1.81 8.78 -28.27
CA ASP A 232 -2.14 7.83 -29.34
C ASP A 232 -0.93 7.04 -29.83
N GLY A 233 -1.03 5.71 -29.76
CA GLY A 233 0.03 4.79 -30.15
C GLY A 233 1.13 4.57 -29.09
N ASP A 234 1.11 5.29 -27.97
CA ASP A 234 2.04 5.10 -26.85
C ASP A 234 1.53 4.01 -25.89
N LEU A 235 1.72 2.76 -26.27
CA LEU A 235 1.32 1.62 -25.44
C LEU A 235 2.11 1.59 -24.11
N ALA A 236 3.40 1.92 -24.12
CA ALA A 236 4.23 1.92 -22.92
C ALA A 236 3.74 2.99 -21.91
N GLY A 237 3.39 4.18 -22.38
CA GLY A 237 2.81 5.22 -21.54
C GLY A 237 1.43 4.82 -20.99
N LEU A 238 0.57 4.20 -21.78
CA LEU A 238 -0.70 3.66 -21.30
C LEU A 238 -0.47 2.64 -20.19
N LEU A 239 0.43 1.66 -20.38
CA LEU A 239 0.76 0.67 -19.37
C LEU A 239 1.34 1.32 -18.10
N SER A 240 2.11 2.40 -18.23
CA SER A 240 2.62 3.17 -17.09
C SER A 240 1.49 3.84 -16.29
N ILE A 241 0.46 4.37 -16.94
CA ILE A 241 -0.73 4.91 -16.27
C ILE A 241 -1.49 3.80 -15.55
N LEU A 242 -1.69 2.65 -16.21
CA LEU A 242 -2.39 1.50 -15.63
C LEU A 242 -1.64 0.93 -14.43
N ALA A 243 -0.32 0.78 -14.51
CA ALA A 243 0.54 0.35 -13.40
C ALA A 243 0.50 1.34 -12.22
N PHE A 244 0.47 2.65 -12.50
CA PHE A 244 0.28 3.66 -11.47
C PHE A 244 -1.09 3.56 -10.80
N THR A 245 -2.15 3.38 -11.58
CA THR A 245 -3.51 3.19 -11.06
C THR A 245 -3.58 1.97 -10.14
N PHE A 246 -3.02 0.85 -10.57
CA PHE A 246 -2.90 -0.36 -9.75
C PHE A 246 -2.15 -0.08 -8.45
N THR A 247 -1.02 0.62 -8.51
CA THR A 247 -0.24 1.02 -7.32
C THR A 247 -1.06 1.87 -6.36
N MET A 248 -1.85 2.83 -6.87
CA MET A 248 -2.73 3.67 -6.05
C MET A 248 -3.82 2.86 -5.36
N VAL A 249 -4.41 1.90 -6.06
CA VAL A 249 -5.46 1.03 -5.49
C VAL A 249 -4.88 0.12 -4.41
N THR A 250 -3.79 -0.58 -4.69
CA THR A 250 -3.18 -1.52 -3.72
C THR A 250 -2.56 -0.81 -2.52
N GLY A 251 -1.73 0.21 -2.76
CA GLY A 251 -1.00 0.90 -1.71
C GLY A 251 -1.83 1.86 -0.88
N GLY A 252 -2.90 2.44 -1.46
CA GLY A 252 -3.72 3.46 -0.81
C GLY A 252 -4.79 2.89 0.12
N ASN A 253 -5.32 1.72 -0.18
CA ASN A 253 -6.50 1.18 0.51
C ASN A 253 -6.15 0.34 1.73
N ASP A 254 -5.36 -0.72 1.56
CA ASP A 254 -5.11 -1.71 2.59
C ASP A 254 -4.32 -1.14 3.78
N THR A 255 -3.28 -0.38 3.49
CA THR A 255 -2.42 0.23 4.52
C THR A 255 -3.20 1.22 5.39
N THR A 256 -4.03 2.07 4.79
CA THR A 256 -4.85 3.04 5.53
C THR A 256 -5.93 2.34 6.35
N THR A 257 -6.59 1.32 5.79
CA THR A 257 -7.56 0.49 6.50
C THR A 257 -6.93 -0.21 7.71
N GLY A 258 -5.76 -0.81 7.53
CA GLY A 258 -5.01 -1.48 8.59
C GLY A 258 -4.58 -0.52 9.69
N MET A 259 -4.08 0.66 9.33
CA MET A 259 -3.71 1.72 10.28
C MET A 259 -4.92 2.16 11.11
N LEU A 260 -6.06 2.45 10.49
CA LEU A 260 -7.27 2.86 11.21
C LEU A 260 -7.80 1.77 12.14
N GLY A 261 -7.79 0.51 11.70
CA GLY A 261 -8.18 -0.64 12.52
C GLY A 261 -7.27 -0.84 13.72
N GLY A 262 -5.96 -0.82 13.48
CA GLY A 262 -4.93 -0.92 14.54
C GLY A 262 -4.99 0.24 15.52
N ALA A 263 -5.23 1.47 15.03
CA ALA A 263 -5.39 2.65 15.86
C ALA A 263 -6.55 2.52 16.85
N VAL A 264 -7.72 2.08 16.37
CA VAL A 264 -8.89 1.87 17.24
C VAL A 264 -8.64 0.79 18.27
N GLN A 265 -7.99 -0.32 17.88
CA GLN A 265 -7.61 -1.39 18.80
C GLN A 265 -6.63 -0.89 19.88
N LEU A 266 -5.58 -0.18 19.48
CA LEU A 266 -4.61 0.40 20.42
C LEU A 266 -5.26 1.40 21.38
N LEU A 267 -6.07 2.30 20.88
CA LEU A 267 -6.76 3.30 21.71
C LEU A 267 -7.83 2.67 22.62
N HIS A 268 -8.38 1.50 22.26
CA HIS A 268 -9.21 0.70 23.16
C HIS A 268 -8.38 0.11 24.32
N GLN A 269 -7.21 -0.44 24.03
CA GLN A 269 -6.29 -1.02 25.00
C GLN A 269 -5.59 0.04 25.88
N ARG A 270 -5.49 1.27 25.38
CA ARG A 270 -4.84 2.40 26.04
C ARG A 270 -5.82 3.56 26.29
N PRO A 271 -6.73 3.41 27.27
CA PRO A 271 -7.74 4.44 27.58
C PRO A 271 -7.13 5.76 28.05
N ASP A 272 -5.93 5.74 28.63
CA ASP A 272 -5.10 6.90 28.96
C ASP A 272 -4.76 7.73 27.72
N GLN A 273 -4.26 7.10 26.66
CA GLN A 273 -3.91 7.75 25.39
C GLN A 273 -5.17 8.24 24.66
N ARG A 274 -6.23 7.44 24.65
CA ARG A 274 -7.50 7.87 24.09
C ARG A 274 -8.07 9.11 24.76
N ALA A 275 -8.01 9.19 26.09
CA ALA A 275 -8.46 10.36 26.83
C ALA A 275 -7.61 11.59 26.53
N LEU A 276 -6.29 11.42 26.35
CA LEU A 276 -5.38 12.50 26.00
C LEU A 276 -5.76 13.11 24.63
N LEU A 277 -5.93 12.27 23.61
CA LEU A 277 -6.34 12.71 22.25
C LEU A 277 -7.72 13.33 22.22
N ALA A 278 -8.66 12.82 23.02
CA ALA A 278 -10.00 13.39 23.12
C ALA A 278 -9.99 14.76 23.81
N GLY A 279 -9.05 14.97 24.75
CA GLY A 279 -8.90 16.23 25.49
C GLY A 279 -8.12 17.30 24.71
N ASP A 280 -7.22 16.90 23.81
CA ASP A 280 -6.42 17.82 23.01
C ASP A 280 -6.30 17.33 21.55
N PRO A 281 -7.21 17.78 20.65
CA PRO A 281 -7.18 17.42 19.25
C PRO A 281 -5.93 17.88 18.49
N ALA A 282 -5.12 18.81 19.02
CA ALA A 282 -3.86 19.23 18.38
C ALA A 282 -2.83 18.09 18.33
N LEU A 283 -2.96 17.09 19.21
CA LEU A 283 -2.10 15.91 19.25
C LEU A 283 -2.41 14.87 18.16
N ILE A 284 -3.52 15.01 17.42
CA ILE A 284 -3.93 14.02 16.41
C ILE A 284 -2.89 13.88 15.30
N GLY A 285 -2.25 14.97 14.87
CA GLY A 285 -1.21 14.93 13.86
C GLY A 285 -0.06 13.99 14.25
N ASP A 286 0.51 14.20 15.44
CA ASP A 286 1.60 13.38 15.97
C ASP A 286 1.13 11.92 16.22
N ALA A 287 -0.11 11.74 16.69
CA ALA A 287 -0.68 10.42 16.92
C ALA A 287 -0.86 9.62 15.61
N VAL A 288 -1.17 10.26 14.49
CA VAL A 288 -1.26 9.60 13.18
C VAL A 288 0.10 9.07 12.72
N GLU A 289 1.18 9.82 12.99
CA GLU A 289 2.55 9.37 12.66
C GLU A 289 3.01 8.18 13.54
N GLU A 290 2.53 8.11 14.80
CA GLU A 290 2.83 6.99 15.69
C GLU A 290 1.98 5.73 15.42
N LEU A 291 0.80 5.87 14.89
CA LEU A 291 -0.16 4.79 14.65
C LEU A 291 0.05 4.12 13.31
#